data_1c8010f188bd6600c31a21f2290a9df1
#
_entry.id   1c8010f188bd6600c31a21f2290a9df1
#
_cell.length_a   1.000
_cell.length_b   1.000
_cell.length_c   1.000
_cell.angle_alpha   90.00
_cell.angle_beta   90.00
_cell.angle_gamma   90.00
#
_symmetry.space_group_name_H-M   'P 1'
#
loop_
_entity.id
_entity.type
_entity.pdbx_description
1 polymer ?
#
loop_
_entity_poly.entity_id
_entity_poly.type
_entity_poly.pdbx_seq_one_letter_code
_entity_poly.pdbx_strand_id
1 'polypeptide(L)'
;MDPSTKLCMGCMNELGSDCRCHYCSYTDDIPHLQAYLAPRTVLDNRYIVGKMLSYNGEGASYICYDMVGKCKCVAREYMPDTLCERDSESQRLVVNPDCLAKYKTFMSEFADVNKVLSRMRNLQHIATAKDMFCENNTTYVILE
;
A
#
# COMPACT_ATOMS: atom_id res chain seq x y z
N MET A 1 19.08 2.22 -13.20
CA MET A 1 18.04 3.26 -13.17
C MET A 1 16.86 2.75 -12.35
N ASP A 2 16.40 3.54 -11.42
CA ASP A 2 15.27 3.18 -10.57
C ASP A 2 13.99 3.04 -11.41
N PRO A 3 13.33 1.87 -11.41
CA PRO A 3 12.10 1.69 -12.19
C PRO A 3 10.99 2.68 -11.83
N SER A 4 10.96 3.15 -10.59
CA SER A 4 9.92 4.08 -10.13
C SER A 4 9.97 5.43 -10.85
N THR A 5 11.13 5.82 -11.41
CA THR A 5 11.28 7.11 -12.08
C THR A 5 10.54 7.19 -13.40
N LYS A 6 10.16 6.05 -13.97
CA LYS A 6 9.45 5.98 -15.24
C LYS A 6 7.94 5.84 -15.09
N LEU A 7 7.47 5.70 -13.86
CA LEU A 7 6.06 5.46 -13.59
C LEU A 7 5.40 6.67 -12.94
N CYS A 8 4.13 6.88 -13.29
CA CYS A 8 3.29 7.86 -12.61
C CYS A 8 2.84 7.31 -11.25
N MET A 9 3.13 8.01 -10.19
CA MET A 9 2.72 7.57 -8.84
C MET A 9 1.20 7.72 -8.61
N GLY A 10 0.49 8.35 -9.52
CA GLY A 10 -0.97 8.48 -9.43
C GLY A 10 -1.74 7.35 -10.08
N CYS A 11 -1.21 6.74 -11.14
CA CYS A 11 -1.92 5.71 -11.90
C CYS A 11 -1.04 4.54 -12.36
N MET A 12 0.26 4.58 -12.10
CA MET A 12 1.25 3.55 -12.46
C MET A 12 1.36 3.29 -13.96
N ASN A 13 0.91 4.21 -14.80
CA ASN A 13 1.22 4.20 -16.22
C ASN A 13 2.62 4.76 -16.44
N GLU A 14 3.25 4.39 -17.55
CA GLU A 14 4.54 4.94 -17.90
C GLU A 14 4.43 6.44 -18.19
N LEU A 15 5.38 7.20 -17.70
CA LEU A 15 5.49 8.63 -18.00
C LEU A 15 5.96 8.83 -19.44
N GLY A 16 5.52 9.93 -20.05
CA GLY A 16 5.99 10.31 -21.37
C GLY A 16 7.47 10.75 -21.36
N SER A 17 8.01 11.00 -22.53
CA SER A 17 9.41 11.45 -22.67
C SER A 17 9.66 12.81 -21.99
N ASP A 18 8.61 13.58 -21.74
CA ASP A 18 8.64 14.83 -20.99
C ASP A 18 8.55 14.65 -19.48
N CYS A 19 8.58 13.39 -18.99
CA CYS A 19 8.45 13.02 -17.59
C CYS A 19 7.09 13.40 -16.98
N ARG A 20 6.06 13.49 -17.80
CA ARG A 20 4.71 13.83 -17.37
C ARG A 20 3.75 12.68 -17.67
N CYS A 21 2.73 12.54 -16.82
CA CYS A 21 1.66 11.59 -17.06
C CYS A 21 0.63 12.19 -18.03
N HIS A 22 0.28 11.42 -19.05
CA HIS A 22 -0.73 11.79 -20.04
C HIS A 22 -2.09 11.10 -19.80
N TYR A 23 -2.23 10.35 -18.69
CA TYR A 23 -3.41 9.55 -18.38
C TYR A 23 -4.19 10.06 -17.17
N CYS A 24 -3.53 10.73 -16.25
CA CYS A 24 -4.19 11.30 -15.07
C CYS A 24 -3.58 12.66 -14.76
N SER A 25 -4.12 13.34 -13.76
CA SER A 25 -3.69 14.69 -13.39
C SER A 25 -2.67 14.72 -12.25
N TYR A 26 -2.14 13.56 -11.85
CA TYR A 26 -1.17 13.50 -10.76
C TYR A 26 0.15 14.16 -11.14
N THR A 27 0.72 14.91 -10.20
CA THR A 27 2.07 15.49 -10.30
C THR A 27 2.85 15.19 -9.02
N ASP A 28 4.17 15.06 -9.12
CA ASP A 28 5.02 14.71 -7.97
C ASP A 28 5.10 15.84 -6.91
N ASP A 29 4.65 17.03 -7.23
CA ASP A 29 4.62 18.14 -6.28
C ASP A 29 3.38 18.15 -5.37
N ILE A 30 2.45 17.21 -5.54
CA ILE A 30 1.32 17.05 -4.63
C ILE A 30 1.85 16.53 -3.28
N PRO A 31 1.67 17.28 -2.17
CA PRO A 31 2.14 16.81 -0.87
C PRO A 31 1.43 15.54 -0.45
N HIS A 32 2.18 14.59 0.13
CA HIS A 32 1.56 13.46 0.81
C HIS A 32 1.51 13.72 2.32
N LEU A 33 0.50 13.17 2.99
CA LEU A 33 0.40 13.26 4.43
C LEU A 33 1.40 12.30 5.09
N GLN A 34 2.09 12.79 6.11
CA GLN A 34 3.14 12.04 6.79
C GLN A 34 2.65 10.74 7.44
N ALA A 35 1.36 10.64 7.75
CA ALA A 35 0.76 9.43 8.29
C ALA A 35 0.77 8.26 7.31
N TYR A 36 0.90 8.51 6.03
CA TYR A 36 0.85 7.49 4.97
C TYR A 36 2.21 7.23 4.37
N LEU A 37 2.36 6.11 3.67
CA LEU A 37 3.60 5.80 2.95
C LEU A 37 3.88 6.85 1.89
N ALA A 38 5.13 7.25 1.78
CA ALA A 38 5.57 8.17 0.75
C ALA A 38 5.50 7.49 -0.62
N PRO A 39 5.10 8.22 -1.68
CA PRO A 39 5.21 7.69 -3.04
C PRO A 39 6.65 7.27 -3.34
N ARG A 40 6.81 6.23 -4.13
CA ARG A 40 8.06 5.57 -4.52
C ARG A 40 8.66 4.66 -3.44
N THR A 41 8.00 4.49 -2.29
CA THR A 41 8.36 3.46 -1.32
C THR A 41 8.25 2.08 -1.97
N VAL A 42 9.23 1.22 -1.73
CA VAL A 42 9.22 -0.16 -2.25
C VAL A 42 8.96 -1.11 -1.10
N LEU A 43 7.90 -1.91 -1.23
CA LEU A 43 7.54 -2.93 -0.25
C LEU A 43 7.99 -4.30 -0.75
N ASP A 44 8.54 -5.12 0.15
CA ASP A 44 8.98 -6.49 -0.12
C ASP A 44 9.94 -6.58 -1.31
N ASN A 45 10.72 -5.53 -1.55
CA ASN A 45 11.62 -5.38 -2.70
C ASN A 45 10.93 -5.65 -4.06
N ARG A 46 9.62 -5.53 -4.11
CA ARG A 46 8.82 -5.93 -5.27
C ARG A 46 7.77 -4.92 -5.68
N TYR A 47 7.14 -4.24 -4.72
CA TYR A 47 5.96 -3.39 -5.00
C TYR A 47 6.33 -1.92 -4.83
N ILE A 48 6.17 -1.14 -5.88
CA ILE A 48 6.37 0.31 -5.85
C ILE A 48 5.04 0.95 -5.43
N VAL A 49 5.06 1.70 -4.33
CA VAL A 49 3.86 2.36 -3.78
C VAL A 49 3.71 3.74 -4.41
N GLY A 50 2.51 4.02 -4.88
CA GLY A 50 2.11 5.34 -5.37
C GLY A 50 1.23 6.07 -4.37
N LYS A 51 0.28 6.87 -4.88
CA LYS A 51 -0.59 7.67 -4.03
C LYS A 51 -1.56 6.81 -3.22
N MET A 52 -1.99 7.33 -2.08
CA MET A 52 -3.05 6.73 -1.29
C MET A 52 -4.38 6.87 -2.04
N LEU A 53 -5.12 5.77 -2.11
CA LEU A 53 -6.42 5.71 -2.77
C LEU A 53 -7.57 5.93 -1.78
N SER A 54 -7.46 5.34 -0.59
CA SER A 54 -8.50 5.42 0.43
C SER A 54 -7.95 5.13 1.81
N TYR A 55 -8.68 5.57 2.81
CA TYR A 55 -8.37 5.35 4.22
C TYR A 55 -9.69 5.21 4.99
N ASN A 56 -9.80 4.21 5.87
CA ASN A 56 -11.05 3.93 6.58
C ASN A 56 -10.90 3.81 8.11
N GLY A 57 -9.82 4.33 8.68
CA GLY A 57 -9.57 4.24 10.12
C GLY A 57 -8.89 2.96 10.58
N GLU A 58 -8.95 1.89 9.81
CA GLU A 58 -8.30 0.61 10.09
C GLU A 58 -7.10 0.38 9.19
N GLY A 59 -7.07 1.01 8.04
CA GLY A 59 -5.99 0.86 7.10
C GLY A 59 -6.10 1.80 5.92
N ALA A 60 -5.04 1.84 5.15
CA ALA A 60 -4.93 2.66 3.95
C ALA A 60 -4.72 1.76 2.73
N SER A 61 -5.23 2.20 1.59
CA SER A 61 -5.01 1.54 0.31
C SER A 61 -4.22 2.46 -0.61
N TYR A 62 -3.23 1.90 -1.28
CA TYR A 62 -2.34 2.63 -2.17
C TYR A 62 -2.35 2.00 -3.55
N ILE A 63 -2.26 2.82 -4.60
CA ILE A 63 -1.94 2.26 -5.91
C ILE A 63 -0.50 1.77 -5.89
N CYS A 64 -0.25 0.65 -6.55
CA CYS A 64 1.05 -0.03 -6.55
C CYS A 64 1.39 -0.56 -7.93
N TYR A 65 2.67 -0.82 -8.13
CA TYR A 65 3.16 -1.53 -9.30
C TYR A 65 3.98 -2.73 -8.86
N ASP A 66 3.62 -3.91 -9.35
CA ASP A 66 4.35 -5.15 -9.11
C ASP A 66 5.48 -5.29 -10.12
N MET A 67 6.72 -5.13 -9.68
CA MET A 67 7.89 -5.20 -10.56
C MET A 67 8.16 -6.61 -11.08
N VAL A 68 7.70 -7.64 -10.40
CA VAL A 68 7.86 -9.04 -10.83
C VAL A 68 6.77 -9.43 -11.81
N GLY A 69 5.52 -9.19 -11.45
CA GLY A 69 4.38 -9.48 -12.32
C GLY A 69 4.18 -8.46 -13.44
N LYS A 70 4.88 -7.32 -13.36
CA LYS A 70 4.81 -6.22 -14.34
C LYS A 70 3.37 -5.75 -14.56
N CYS A 71 2.66 -5.53 -13.48
CA CYS A 71 1.26 -5.11 -13.51
C CYS A 71 0.92 -4.17 -12.36
N LYS A 72 -0.18 -3.44 -12.53
CA LYS A 72 -0.72 -2.59 -11.49
C LYS A 72 -1.42 -3.43 -10.43
N CYS A 73 -1.39 -2.96 -9.20
CA CYS A 73 -2.07 -3.61 -8.10
C CYS A 73 -2.45 -2.58 -7.04
N VAL A 74 -3.06 -3.05 -5.97
CA VAL A 74 -3.42 -2.22 -4.81
C VAL A 74 -2.77 -2.84 -3.59
N ALA A 75 -2.07 -2.04 -2.80
CA ALA A 75 -1.55 -2.46 -1.51
C ALA A 75 -2.47 -1.95 -0.41
N ARG A 76 -2.95 -2.85 0.43
CA ARG A 76 -3.68 -2.52 1.64
C ARG A 76 -2.75 -2.63 2.83
N GLU A 77 -2.65 -1.56 3.58
CA GLU A 77 -1.84 -1.49 4.79
C GLU A 77 -2.75 -1.50 6.01
N TYR A 78 -2.52 -2.43 6.93
CA TYR A 78 -3.17 -2.39 8.24
C TYR A 78 -2.54 -1.26 9.05
N MET A 79 -3.31 -0.21 9.33
CA MET A 79 -2.84 0.98 10.05
C MET A 79 -4.00 1.62 10.82
N PRO A 80 -4.34 1.07 12.00
CA PRO A 80 -5.37 1.68 12.84
C PRO A 80 -4.82 2.95 13.51
N ASP A 81 -5.29 4.11 13.10
CA ASP A 81 -4.76 5.41 13.50
C ASP A 81 -4.96 5.74 14.99
N THR A 82 -5.89 5.05 15.64
CA THR A 82 -6.11 5.23 17.08
C THR A 82 -5.12 4.43 17.94
N LEU A 83 -4.38 3.50 17.35
CA LEU A 83 -3.50 2.56 18.05
C LEU A 83 -2.02 2.79 17.73
N CYS A 84 -1.71 3.45 16.64
CA CYS A 84 -0.33 3.60 16.17
C CYS A 84 -0.12 4.90 15.39
N GLU A 85 1.15 5.25 15.22
CA GLU A 85 1.59 6.40 14.42
C GLU A 85 2.73 5.95 13.52
N ARG A 86 2.93 6.66 12.40
CA ARG A 86 4.05 6.38 11.51
C ARG A 86 5.28 7.20 11.90
N ASP A 87 6.41 6.51 12.02
CA ASP A 87 7.70 7.19 12.17
C ASP A 87 8.12 7.77 10.81
N SER A 88 8.42 9.07 10.77
CA SER A 88 8.71 9.80 9.54
C SER A 88 10.02 9.38 8.88
N GLU A 89 10.99 8.92 9.64
CA GLU A 89 12.30 8.52 9.11
C GLU A 89 12.31 7.10 8.56
N SER A 90 11.81 6.14 9.35
CA SER A 90 11.83 4.72 8.98
C SER A 90 10.60 4.26 8.24
N GLN A 91 9.51 5.04 8.27
CA GLN A 91 8.18 4.71 7.78
C GLN A 91 7.53 3.52 8.52
N ARG A 92 8.13 3.06 9.60
CA ARG A 92 7.56 1.99 10.44
C ARG A 92 6.42 2.54 11.30
N LEU A 93 5.45 1.69 11.59
CA LEU A 93 4.39 2.05 12.53
C LEU A 93 4.87 1.85 13.96
N VAL A 94 4.71 2.87 14.78
CA VAL A 94 5.01 2.85 16.20
C VAL A 94 3.70 2.69 16.95
N VAL A 95 3.54 1.57 17.65
CA VAL A 95 2.31 1.24 18.34
C VAL A 95 2.36 1.80 19.75
N ASN A 96 1.25 2.43 20.19
CA ASN A 96 1.09 2.86 21.56
C ASN A 96 1.23 1.62 22.48
N PRO A 97 2.15 1.61 23.46
CA PRO A 97 2.37 0.43 24.31
C PRO A 97 1.11 -0.09 25.01
N ASP A 98 0.19 0.79 25.38
CA ASP A 98 -1.07 0.40 26.02
C ASP A 98 -2.03 -0.27 25.06
N CYS A 99 -1.79 -0.18 23.76
CA CYS A 99 -2.65 -0.70 22.69
C CYS A 99 -2.05 -1.90 21.97
N LEU A 100 -0.87 -2.37 22.37
CA LEU A 100 -0.13 -3.39 21.63
C LEU A 100 -0.92 -4.68 21.45
N ALA A 101 -1.57 -5.17 22.50
CA ALA A 101 -2.37 -6.39 22.42
C ALA A 101 -3.54 -6.24 21.45
N LYS A 102 -4.23 -5.11 21.52
CA LYS A 102 -5.35 -4.78 20.64
C LYS A 102 -4.89 -4.64 19.17
N TYR A 103 -3.76 -3.97 18.97
CA TYR A 103 -3.15 -3.82 17.65
C TYR A 103 -2.86 -5.18 17.01
N LYS A 104 -2.26 -6.11 17.76
CA LYS A 104 -1.93 -7.45 17.27
C LYS A 104 -3.18 -8.29 16.99
N THR A 105 -4.19 -8.19 17.85
CA THR A 105 -5.45 -8.92 17.68
C THR A 105 -6.16 -8.48 16.41
N PHE A 106 -6.30 -7.19 16.18
CA PHE A 106 -6.96 -6.66 14.98
C PHE A 106 -6.12 -6.90 13.72
N MET A 107 -4.80 -6.88 13.83
CA MET A 107 -3.92 -7.24 12.71
C MET A 107 -4.12 -8.70 12.29
N SER A 108 -4.28 -9.58 13.25
CA SER A 108 -4.57 -10.99 13.00
C SER A 108 -5.92 -11.17 12.29
N GLU A 109 -6.94 -10.44 12.73
CA GLU A 109 -8.25 -10.44 12.08
C GLU A 109 -8.18 -9.92 10.65
N PHE A 110 -7.42 -8.84 10.43
CA PHE A 110 -7.18 -8.30 9.10
C PHE A 110 -6.54 -9.35 8.18
N ALA A 111 -5.52 -10.06 8.66
CA ALA A 111 -4.87 -11.12 7.91
C ALA A 111 -5.84 -12.27 7.60
N ASP A 112 -6.65 -12.68 8.57
CA ASP A 112 -7.59 -13.79 8.41
C ASP A 112 -8.67 -13.48 7.36
N VAL A 113 -9.24 -12.27 7.39
CA VAL A 113 -10.23 -11.84 6.40
C VAL A 113 -9.61 -11.88 4.98
N ASN A 114 -8.39 -11.41 4.84
CA ASN A 114 -7.74 -11.38 3.53
C ASN A 114 -7.33 -12.78 3.05
N LYS A 115 -7.02 -13.71 3.96
CA LYS A 115 -6.81 -15.12 3.60
C LYS A 115 -8.08 -15.75 3.06
N VAL A 116 -9.24 -15.46 3.65
CA VAL A 116 -10.53 -15.92 3.14
C VAL A 116 -10.79 -15.35 1.75
N LEU A 117 -10.54 -14.05 1.54
CA LEU A 117 -10.69 -13.42 0.23
C LEU A 117 -9.78 -14.05 -0.83
N SER A 118 -8.58 -14.47 -0.46
CA SER A 118 -7.66 -15.12 -1.41
C SER A 118 -8.16 -16.48 -1.89
N ARG A 119 -9.04 -17.14 -1.12
CA ARG A 119 -9.65 -18.42 -1.49
C ARG A 119 -10.88 -18.25 -2.38
N MET A 120 -11.38 -17.03 -2.54
CA MET A 120 -12.58 -16.71 -3.32
C MET A 120 -12.24 -16.24 -4.74
N ARG A 121 -11.16 -16.75 -5.32
CA ARG A 121 -10.63 -16.29 -6.60
C ARG A 121 -11.58 -16.40 -7.78
N ASN A 122 -12.53 -17.32 -7.72
CA ASN A 122 -13.44 -17.60 -8.83
C ASN A 122 -14.73 -16.77 -8.79
N LEU A 123 -14.90 -15.92 -7.76
CA LEU A 123 -16.07 -15.07 -7.66
C LEU A 123 -15.83 -13.75 -8.40
N GLN A 124 -16.79 -13.38 -9.25
CA GLN A 124 -16.73 -12.12 -9.99
C GLN A 124 -16.89 -10.94 -9.04
N HIS A 125 -16.23 -9.82 -9.36
CA HIS A 125 -16.34 -8.55 -8.64
C HIS A 125 -15.73 -8.54 -7.22
N ILE A 126 -14.96 -9.57 -6.87
CA ILE A 126 -14.21 -9.59 -5.61
C ILE A 126 -12.72 -9.40 -5.95
N ALA A 127 -12.09 -8.41 -5.32
CA ALA A 127 -10.66 -8.19 -5.46
C ALA A 127 -9.91 -9.41 -4.90
N THR A 128 -8.98 -9.95 -5.69
CA THR A 128 -8.23 -11.14 -5.31
C THR A 128 -6.95 -10.74 -4.60
N ALA A 129 -6.77 -11.26 -3.37
CA ALA A 129 -5.50 -11.11 -2.65
C ALA A 129 -4.46 -12.05 -3.27
N LYS A 130 -3.42 -11.49 -3.89
CA LYS A 130 -2.37 -12.28 -4.53
C LYS A 130 -1.12 -12.43 -3.68
N ASP A 131 -0.95 -11.60 -2.67
CA ASP A 131 0.22 -11.66 -1.78
C ASP A 131 -0.11 -11.04 -0.43
N MET A 132 0.60 -11.45 0.60
CA MET A 132 0.46 -10.91 1.95
C MET A 132 1.80 -11.06 2.67
N PHE A 133 2.28 -9.99 3.30
CA PHE A 133 3.57 -10.01 3.99
C PHE A 133 3.59 -8.98 5.12
N CYS A 134 4.58 -9.10 6.00
CA CYS A 134 4.80 -8.16 7.11
C CYS A 134 6.01 -7.29 6.81
N GLU A 135 5.85 -5.98 7.00
CA GLU A 135 6.90 -4.98 6.85
C GLU A 135 6.47 -3.71 7.58
N ASN A 136 7.39 -2.84 7.94
CA ASN A 136 7.09 -1.59 8.67
C ASN A 136 6.28 -1.79 9.96
N ASN A 137 6.49 -2.93 10.62
CA ASN A 137 5.77 -3.32 11.84
C ASN A 137 4.26 -3.48 11.63
N THR A 138 3.84 -3.86 10.44
CA THR A 138 2.44 -4.11 10.11
C THR A 138 2.32 -5.19 9.04
N THR A 139 1.10 -5.40 8.56
CA THR A 139 0.79 -6.39 7.52
C THR A 139 0.25 -5.68 6.29
N TYR A 140 0.73 -6.11 5.14
CA TYR A 140 0.25 -5.64 3.84
C TYR A 140 -0.42 -6.78 3.08
N VAL A 141 -1.48 -6.43 2.35
CA VAL A 141 -2.15 -7.35 1.42
C VAL A 141 -2.14 -6.71 0.05
N ILE A 142 -1.69 -7.47 -0.94
CA ILE A 142 -1.65 -7.01 -2.33
C ILE A 142 -2.85 -7.58 -3.07
N LEU A 143 -3.64 -6.70 -3.66
CA LEU A 143 -4.84 -7.04 -4.43
C LEU A 143 -4.58 -6.77 -5.91
N GLU A 144 -5.13 -7.62 -6.75
CA GLU A 144 -5.11 -7.42 -8.20
C GLU A 144 -6.07 -6.34 -8.67
#